data_7f2c4ec7296e5bea29a8b7c91651d440
#
_entry.id   7f2c4ec7296e5bea29a8b7c91651d440
#
_cell.length_a   1.000
_cell.length_b   1.000
_cell.length_c   1.000
_cell.angle_alpha   90.00
_cell.angle_beta   90.00
_cell.angle_gamma   90.00
#
_symmetry.space_group_name_H-M   'P 1'
#
loop_
_entity.id
_entity.type
_entity.pdbx_description
1 polymer ?
#
loop_
_entity_poly.entity_id
_entity_poly.type
_entity_poly.pdbx_seq_one_letter_code
_entity_poly.pdbx_strand_id
1 'polypeptide(L)'
;EIADGDWSSDVCSSDLREYIDLTMGDREKRVLITYVSAYGYTREMAEAIATGIESAGNIGIKILDIEHAGLGEIESELVRSDAILVGSPTINQNTLLQVYKLFAIINPLRDKGKLAAAFGSFGWSGEAAGIIAANLRALKLKVMDENAAFKFRPEEEKRTELAAFGNRFAKELLS
;
A
#
# COMPACT_ATOMS: atom_id res chain seq x y z
N GLU A 1 -47.21 -14.43 5.35
CA GLU A 1 -45.91 -15.16 5.46
C GLU A 1 -44.94 -14.55 4.50
N ILE A 2 -44.04 -13.73 5.03
CA ILE A 2 -42.91 -13.17 4.25
C ILE A 2 -41.75 -14.14 4.47
N ALA A 3 -41.33 -14.80 3.40
CA ALA A 3 -40.22 -15.72 3.43
C ALA A 3 -38.92 -14.96 3.79
N ASP A 4 -38.26 -15.38 4.87
CA ASP A 4 -36.93 -14.98 5.22
C ASP A 4 -35.97 -15.36 4.08
N GLY A 5 -35.63 -14.39 3.25
CA GLY A 5 -34.60 -14.55 2.26
C GLY A 5 -33.24 -14.49 2.96
N ASP A 6 -32.54 -15.60 2.94
CA ASP A 6 -31.13 -15.72 3.38
C ASP A 6 -30.24 -14.84 2.48
N TRP A 7 -29.97 -13.63 2.95
CA TRP A 7 -29.03 -12.73 2.32
C TRP A 7 -27.61 -13.15 2.69
N SER A 8 -27.13 -14.21 2.06
CA SER A 8 -25.72 -14.57 2.21
C SER A 8 -24.85 -13.47 1.58
N SER A 9 -24.16 -12.73 2.42
CA SER A 9 -23.22 -11.66 2.05
C SER A 9 -22.05 -12.15 1.18
N ASP A 10 -21.93 -13.44 0.96
CA ASP A 10 -20.84 -14.06 0.19
C ASP A 10 -21.03 -13.95 -1.33
N VAL A 11 -22.26 -13.82 -1.81
CA VAL A 11 -22.58 -13.73 -3.25
C VAL A 11 -22.15 -12.39 -3.83
N CYS A 12 -22.16 -11.32 -3.03
CA CYS A 12 -21.88 -9.96 -3.54
C CYS A 12 -20.39 -9.66 -3.76
N SER A 13 -19.47 -10.35 -3.07
CA SER A 13 -18.03 -10.08 -3.15
C SER A 13 -17.33 -10.92 -4.23
N SER A 14 -17.78 -12.16 -4.47
CA SER A 14 -17.27 -13.02 -5.54
C SER A 14 -17.71 -12.53 -6.91
N ASP A 15 -18.98 -12.16 -7.05
CA ASP A 15 -19.57 -11.69 -8.31
C ASP A 15 -18.99 -10.33 -8.75
N LEU A 16 -18.69 -9.43 -7.80
CA LEU A 16 -18.01 -8.18 -8.09
C LEU A 16 -16.56 -8.39 -8.54
N ARG A 17 -15.84 -9.35 -7.95
CA ARG A 17 -14.49 -9.70 -8.41
C ARG A 17 -14.52 -10.33 -9.79
N GLU A 18 -15.40 -11.30 -10.02
CA GLU A 18 -15.57 -11.95 -11.31
C GLU A 18 -16.01 -10.95 -12.38
N TYR A 19 -16.91 -10.00 -12.06
CA TYR A 19 -17.31 -8.93 -12.98
C TYR A 19 -16.15 -7.95 -13.28
N ILE A 20 -15.34 -7.61 -12.28
CA ILE A 20 -14.15 -6.78 -12.47
C ILE A 20 -13.10 -7.53 -13.29
N ASP A 21 -12.86 -8.81 -13.04
CA ASP A 21 -11.91 -9.63 -13.80
C ASP A 21 -12.37 -9.85 -15.25
N LEU A 22 -13.67 -10.08 -15.49
CA LEU A 22 -14.25 -10.25 -16.83
C LEU A 22 -14.29 -8.96 -17.65
N THR A 23 -14.48 -7.81 -17.00
CA THR A 23 -14.51 -6.50 -17.68
C THR A 23 -13.15 -5.85 -17.85
N MET A 24 -12.15 -6.31 -17.10
CA MET A 24 -10.80 -5.76 -17.04
C MET A 24 -9.74 -6.70 -17.63
N GLY A 25 -10.13 -7.62 -18.52
CA GLY A 25 -9.21 -8.55 -19.18
C GLY A 25 -7.92 -7.85 -19.63
N ASP A 26 -6.76 -8.39 -19.24
CA ASP A 26 -5.39 -7.94 -19.58
C ASP A 26 -5.07 -6.49 -19.18
N ARG A 27 -5.65 -6.02 -18.08
CA ARG A 27 -5.36 -4.68 -17.55
C ARG A 27 -3.96 -4.64 -16.92
N GLU A 28 -3.23 -3.58 -17.23
CA GLU A 28 -1.98 -3.23 -16.58
C GLU A 28 -2.13 -3.24 -15.03
N LYS A 29 -1.25 -3.95 -14.33
CA LYS A 29 -1.21 -3.96 -12.86
C LYS A 29 -0.98 -2.55 -12.32
N ARG A 30 -1.61 -2.23 -11.21
CA ARG A 30 -1.52 -0.90 -10.59
C ARG A 30 -1.06 -0.99 -9.15
N VAL A 31 -0.12 -0.13 -8.80
CA VAL A 31 0.42 0.02 -7.44
C VAL A 31 0.05 1.38 -6.89
N LEU A 32 -0.54 1.39 -5.71
CA LEU A 32 -0.76 2.59 -4.93
C LEU A 32 0.36 2.75 -3.89
N ILE A 33 1.11 3.83 -3.97
CA ILE A 33 2.08 4.22 -2.95
C ILE A 33 1.48 5.35 -2.12
N THR A 34 1.16 5.09 -0.87
CA THR A 34 0.68 6.11 0.06
C THR A 34 1.77 6.48 1.05
N TYR A 35 1.89 7.74 1.35
CA TYR A 35 2.84 8.19 2.37
C TYR A 35 2.32 9.39 3.14
N VAL A 36 2.87 9.59 4.33
CA VAL A 36 2.86 10.84 5.06
C VAL A 36 4.30 11.25 5.34
N SER A 37 4.62 12.54 5.28
CA SER A 37 6.00 12.98 5.41
C SER A 37 6.11 14.29 6.18
N ALA A 38 6.82 14.29 7.32
CA ALA A 38 7.04 15.49 8.13
C ALA A 38 8.15 16.40 7.56
N TYR A 39 9.22 15.81 7.04
CA TYR A 39 10.42 16.54 6.56
C TYR A 39 10.77 16.25 5.10
N GLY A 40 9.87 15.63 4.34
CA GLY A 40 10.11 15.25 2.95
C GLY A 40 10.84 13.92 2.77
N TYR A 41 11.43 13.32 3.80
CA TYR A 41 12.24 12.10 3.67
C TYR A 41 11.43 10.89 3.22
N THR A 42 10.24 10.68 3.80
CA THR A 42 9.36 9.58 3.40
C THR A 42 8.84 9.77 1.98
N ARG A 43 8.63 11.00 1.53
CA ARG A 43 8.29 11.31 0.13
C ARG A 43 9.42 10.90 -0.82
N GLU A 44 10.67 11.28 -0.52
CA GLU A 44 11.82 10.88 -1.33
C GLU A 44 11.98 9.35 -1.38
N MET A 45 11.63 8.64 -0.29
CA MET A 45 11.61 7.18 -0.28
C MET A 45 10.52 6.63 -1.22
N ALA A 46 9.30 7.19 -1.20
CA ALA A 46 8.21 6.79 -2.08
C ALA A 46 8.58 6.96 -3.57
N GLU A 47 9.23 8.08 -3.91
CA GLU A 47 9.70 8.37 -5.26
C GLU A 47 10.78 7.37 -5.73
N ALA A 48 11.75 7.06 -4.86
CA ALA A 48 12.79 6.07 -5.16
C ALA A 48 12.22 4.64 -5.33
N ILE A 49 11.24 4.25 -4.50
CA ILE A 49 10.53 2.98 -4.62
C ILE A 49 9.77 2.93 -5.95
N ALA A 50 9.08 4.01 -6.33
CA ALA A 50 8.36 4.10 -7.59
C ALA A 50 9.29 3.87 -8.80
N THR A 51 10.45 4.52 -8.81
CA THR A 51 11.48 4.31 -9.86
C THR A 51 11.89 2.83 -9.96
N GLY A 52 12.00 2.15 -8.82
CA GLY A 52 12.29 0.72 -8.79
C GLY A 52 11.17 -0.14 -9.35
N ILE A 53 9.92 0.20 -9.08
CA ILE A 53 8.75 -0.50 -9.63
C ILE A 53 8.68 -0.31 -11.14
N GLU A 54 8.85 0.91 -11.65
CA GLU A 54 8.88 1.24 -13.09
C GLU A 54 9.94 0.41 -13.84
N SER A 55 11.09 0.15 -13.20
CA SER A 55 12.17 -0.62 -13.82
C SER A 55 11.85 -2.11 -13.97
N ALA A 56 10.82 -2.63 -13.30
CA ALA A 56 10.49 -4.06 -13.31
C ALA A 56 9.52 -4.46 -14.43
N GLY A 57 8.77 -3.51 -15.00
CA GLY A 57 7.80 -3.79 -16.06
C GLY A 57 6.76 -2.69 -16.21
N ASN A 58 5.76 -2.96 -17.04
CA ASN A 58 4.65 -2.04 -17.28
C ASN A 58 3.64 -2.13 -16.13
N ILE A 59 3.81 -1.28 -15.12
CA ILE A 59 2.96 -1.20 -13.93
C ILE A 59 2.53 0.26 -13.73
N GLY A 60 1.23 0.49 -13.66
CA GLY A 60 0.70 1.81 -13.34
C GLY A 60 0.98 2.17 -11.88
N ILE A 61 1.54 3.34 -11.64
CA ILE A 61 1.87 3.81 -10.28
C ILE A 61 1.09 5.07 -9.96
N LYS A 62 0.45 5.08 -8.79
CA LYS A 62 -0.12 6.28 -8.19
C LYS A 62 0.57 6.53 -6.86
N ILE A 63 1.13 7.72 -6.69
CA ILE A 63 1.71 8.18 -5.43
C ILE A 63 0.77 9.18 -4.80
N LEU A 64 0.41 8.99 -3.53
CA LEU A 64 -0.49 9.87 -2.76
C LEU A 64 0.12 10.28 -1.42
N ASP A 65 0.15 11.58 -1.19
CA ASP A 65 0.34 12.14 0.15
C ASP A 65 -0.99 12.10 0.90
N ILE A 66 -1.11 11.17 1.86
CA ILE A 66 -2.36 10.97 2.61
C ILE A 66 -2.63 12.06 3.65
N GLU A 67 -1.73 12.99 3.86
CA GLU A 67 -2.00 14.19 4.67
C GLU A 67 -2.91 15.17 3.92
N HIS A 68 -2.74 15.27 2.61
CA HIS A 68 -3.40 16.24 1.75
C HIS A 68 -4.53 15.62 0.91
N ALA A 69 -4.50 14.32 0.68
CA ALA A 69 -5.51 13.61 -0.10
C ALA A 69 -6.83 13.44 0.66
N GLY A 70 -7.94 13.61 -0.02
CA GLY A 70 -9.27 13.33 0.52
C GLY A 70 -9.52 11.83 0.71
N LEU A 71 -10.31 11.45 1.73
CA LEU A 71 -10.61 10.05 2.02
C LEU A 71 -11.20 9.31 0.82
N GLY A 72 -12.10 9.97 0.08
CA GLY A 72 -12.72 9.39 -1.14
C GLY A 72 -11.72 9.17 -2.27
N GLU A 73 -10.70 10.03 -2.42
CA GLU A 73 -9.62 9.84 -3.38
C GLU A 73 -8.78 8.62 -2.99
N ILE A 74 -8.37 8.53 -1.73
CA ILE A 74 -7.58 7.40 -1.22
C ILE A 74 -8.33 6.09 -1.43
N GLU A 75 -9.63 6.04 -1.07
CA GLU A 75 -10.46 4.85 -1.25
C GLU A 75 -10.60 4.48 -2.73
N SER A 76 -10.87 5.45 -3.60
CA SER A 76 -10.98 5.21 -5.05
C SER A 76 -9.70 4.64 -5.64
N GLU A 77 -8.54 5.18 -5.29
CA GLU A 77 -7.25 4.66 -5.78
C GLU A 77 -6.91 3.30 -5.17
N LEU A 78 -7.25 3.07 -3.90
CA LEU A 78 -7.09 1.76 -3.25
C LEU A 78 -7.91 0.67 -3.96
N VAL A 79 -9.17 0.96 -4.31
CA VAL A 79 -10.03 0.02 -5.04
C VAL A 79 -9.46 -0.35 -6.41
N ARG A 80 -8.90 0.64 -7.12
CA ARG A 80 -8.33 0.45 -8.46
C ARG A 80 -6.96 -0.23 -8.47
N SER A 81 -6.30 -0.34 -7.32
CA SER A 81 -4.95 -0.86 -7.21
C SER A 81 -4.93 -2.35 -6.91
N ASP A 82 -3.95 -3.06 -7.45
CA ASP A 82 -3.69 -4.48 -7.19
C ASP A 82 -2.76 -4.67 -5.98
N ALA A 83 -1.99 -3.64 -5.65
CA ALA A 83 -1.05 -3.65 -4.54
C ALA A 83 -0.92 -2.26 -3.89
N ILE A 84 -0.47 -2.22 -2.63
CA ILE A 84 -0.29 -0.98 -1.88
C ILE A 84 1.04 -0.97 -1.11
N LEU A 85 1.75 0.17 -1.18
CA LEU A 85 2.84 0.48 -0.27
C LEU A 85 2.42 1.63 0.65
N VAL A 86 2.77 1.51 1.92
CA VAL A 86 2.40 2.50 2.94
C VAL A 86 3.65 3.00 3.66
N GLY A 87 3.84 4.30 3.64
CA GLY A 87 5.01 4.97 4.22
C GLY A 87 4.68 5.99 5.29
N SER A 88 5.46 5.98 6.38
CA SER A 88 5.38 6.97 7.45
C SER A 88 6.72 7.18 8.12
N PRO A 89 7.06 8.42 8.55
CA PRO A 89 8.14 8.59 9.50
C PRO A 89 7.76 7.99 10.85
N THR A 90 8.77 7.58 11.62
CA THR A 90 8.58 7.22 13.03
C THR A 90 8.67 8.47 13.90
N ILE A 91 7.58 8.82 14.56
CA ILE A 91 7.50 9.90 15.53
C ILE A 91 6.87 9.34 16.82
N ASN A 92 7.50 9.59 17.97
CA ASN A 92 7.08 9.05 19.25
C ASN A 92 6.92 7.50 19.25
N GLN A 93 7.86 6.80 18.61
CA GLN A 93 7.84 5.34 18.45
C GLN A 93 6.58 4.80 17.75
N ASN A 94 5.92 5.62 16.94
CA ASN A 94 4.68 5.29 16.28
C ASN A 94 4.64 5.81 14.84
N THR A 95 3.65 5.36 14.08
CA THR A 95 3.28 5.95 12.78
C THR A 95 2.40 7.18 12.99
N LEU A 96 2.29 8.04 11.99
CA LEU A 96 1.46 9.24 12.07
C LEU A 96 -0.04 8.90 11.95
N LEU A 97 -0.89 9.78 12.52
CA LEU A 97 -2.35 9.60 12.59
C LEU A 97 -3.01 9.36 11.22
N GLN A 98 -2.48 9.97 10.16
CA GLN A 98 -2.99 9.82 8.80
C GLN A 98 -2.98 8.35 8.34
N VAL A 99 -1.97 7.57 8.76
CA VAL A 99 -1.89 6.14 8.45
C VAL A 99 -3.01 5.34 9.13
N TYR A 100 -3.40 5.70 10.34
CA TYR A 100 -4.56 5.07 11.00
C TYR A 100 -5.88 5.34 10.28
N LYS A 101 -6.03 6.54 9.68
CA LYS A 101 -7.18 6.83 8.81
C LYS A 101 -7.18 5.94 7.57
N LEU A 102 -6.01 5.70 6.98
CA LEU A 102 -5.86 4.76 5.85
C LEU A 102 -6.28 3.35 6.26
N PHE A 103 -5.85 2.84 7.41
CA PHE A 103 -6.27 1.52 7.89
C PHE A 103 -7.79 1.39 8.05
N ALA A 104 -8.48 2.47 8.45
CA ALA A 104 -9.93 2.49 8.58
C ALA A 104 -10.67 2.40 7.23
N ILE A 105 -10.02 2.75 6.11
CA ILE A 105 -10.59 2.69 4.76
C ILE A 105 -10.35 1.33 4.10
N ILE A 106 -9.26 0.64 4.46
CA ILE A 106 -8.96 -0.70 3.94
C ILE A 106 -10.05 -1.67 4.39
N ASN A 107 -10.72 -2.28 3.42
CA ASN A 107 -11.78 -3.26 3.71
C ASN A 107 -11.20 -4.67 3.62
N PRO A 108 -11.14 -5.43 4.75
CA PRO A 108 -10.56 -6.78 4.76
C PRO A 108 -11.25 -7.81 3.86
N LEU A 109 -12.50 -7.56 3.45
CA LEU A 109 -13.23 -8.44 2.52
C LEU A 109 -12.88 -8.10 1.07
N ARG A 110 -12.86 -6.81 0.72
CA ARG A 110 -12.56 -6.32 -0.62
C ARG A 110 -11.07 -6.44 -0.97
N ASP A 111 -10.21 -6.05 -0.02
CA ASP A 111 -8.78 -5.87 -0.26
C ASP A 111 -7.92 -7.09 0.16
N LYS A 112 -8.57 -8.16 0.62
CA LYS A 112 -7.91 -9.42 1.03
C LYS A 112 -6.95 -9.91 -0.05
N GLY A 113 -5.73 -10.20 0.36
CA GLY A 113 -4.72 -10.81 -0.50
C GLY A 113 -4.01 -9.83 -1.44
N LYS A 114 -4.38 -8.55 -1.49
CA LYS A 114 -3.57 -7.54 -2.19
C LYS A 114 -2.16 -7.54 -1.64
N LEU A 115 -1.16 -7.51 -2.52
CA LEU A 115 0.23 -7.38 -2.09
C LEU A 115 0.44 -6.04 -1.40
N ALA A 116 1.15 -6.06 -0.28
CA ALA A 116 1.41 -4.85 0.49
C ALA A 116 2.85 -4.81 1.02
N ALA A 117 3.38 -3.62 1.22
CA ALA A 117 4.65 -3.42 1.89
C ALA A 117 4.65 -2.13 2.71
N ALA A 118 5.56 -2.06 3.69
CA ALA A 118 5.72 -0.90 4.54
C ALA A 118 7.10 -0.28 4.35
N PHE A 119 7.16 1.05 4.42
CA PHE A 119 8.43 1.78 4.41
C PHE A 119 8.38 2.99 5.35
N GLY A 120 9.53 3.53 5.71
CA GLY A 120 9.53 4.71 6.55
C GLY A 120 10.89 5.27 6.91
N SER A 121 10.92 6.56 7.19
CA SER A 121 12.10 7.24 7.72
C SER A 121 12.05 7.33 9.25
N PHE A 122 13.21 7.38 9.88
CA PHE A 122 13.30 7.57 11.31
C PHE A 122 14.57 8.33 11.70
N GLY A 123 14.56 8.94 12.89
CA GLY A 123 15.73 9.60 13.45
C GLY A 123 16.43 8.76 14.52
N TRP A 124 15.67 8.07 15.35
CA TRP A 124 16.16 7.32 16.50
C TRP A 124 15.84 5.84 16.42
N SER A 125 14.57 5.52 16.25
CA SER A 125 14.04 4.15 16.17
C SER A 125 13.04 4.05 15.02
N GLY A 126 12.87 2.87 14.43
CA GLY A 126 12.18 2.67 13.15
C GLY A 126 10.88 1.87 13.24
N GLU A 127 10.09 2.04 14.31
CA GLU A 127 8.92 1.23 14.60
C GLU A 127 7.79 1.38 13.57
N ALA A 128 7.65 2.56 12.93
CA ALA A 128 6.52 2.86 12.07
C ALA A 128 6.32 1.82 10.97
N ALA A 129 7.38 1.41 10.28
CA ALA A 129 7.28 0.40 9.21
C ALA A 129 6.78 -0.95 9.73
N GLY A 130 7.26 -1.37 10.92
CA GLY A 130 6.80 -2.59 11.59
C GLY A 130 5.33 -2.51 12.01
N ILE A 131 4.90 -1.38 12.57
CA ILE A 131 3.50 -1.12 12.96
C ILE A 131 2.59 -1.15 11.73
N ILE A 132 3.00 -0.52 10.64
CA ILE A 132 2.26 -0.53 9.38
C ILE A 132 2.11 -1.95 8.87
N ALA A 133 3.19 -2.70 8.76
CA ALA A 133 3.18 -4.07 8.29
C ALA A 133 2.27 -4.99 9.14
N ALA A 134 2.31 -4.84 10.47
CA ALA A 134 1.46 -5.60 11.39
C ALA A 134 -0.03 -5.29 11.16
N ASN A 135 -0.41 -4.01 11.00
CA ASN A 135 -1.79 -3.62 10.73
C ASN A 135 -2.27 -4.11 9.36
N LEU A 136 -1.45 -4.00 8.32
CA LEU A 136 -1.81 -4.51 6.99
C LEU A 136 -2.04 -6.03 6.99
N ARG A 137 -1.22 -6.80 7.75
CA ARG A 137 -1.45 -8.24 7.94
C ARG A 137 -2.75 -8.53 8.70
N ALA A 138 -3.05 -7.75 9.75
CA ALA A 138 -4.31 -7.87 10.49
C ALA A 138 -5.53 -7.62 9.59
N LEU A 139 -5.40 -6.70 8.63
CA LEU A 139 -6.40 -6.40 7.59
C LEU A 139 -6.40 -7.40 6.42
N LYS A 140 -5.70 -8.54 6.54
CA LYS A 140 -5.69 -9.66 5.58
C LYS A 140 -5.01 -9.35 4.23
N LEU A 141 -4.17 -8.35 4.15
CA LEU A 141 -3.31 -8.15 2.97
C LEU A 141 -2.11 -9.13 3.01
N LYS A 142 -1.58 -9.46 1.83
CA LYS A 142 -0.34 -10.23 1.69
C LYS A 142 0.84 -9.26 1.84
N VAL A 143 1.43 -9.18 3.02
CA VAL A 143 2.50 -8.22 3.31
C VAL A 143 3.86 -8.88 3.09
N MET A 144 4.73 -8.24 2.30
CA MET A 144 6.13 -8.65 2.17
C MET A 144 6.79 -8.76 3.54
N ASP A 145 7.71 -9.70 3.69
CA ASP A 145 8.45 -9.87 4.96
C ASP A 145 9.48 -8.75 5.17
N GLU A 146 9.98 -8.19 4.09
CA GLU A 146 10.93 -7.08 4.12
C GLU A 146 10.21 -5.73 4.24
N ASN A 147 10.67 -4.90 5.18
CA ASN A 147 10.25 -3.50 5.30
C ASN A 147 11.43 -2.59 4.98
N ALA A 148 11.19 -1.49 4.24
CA ALA A 148 12.22 -0.50 3.95
C ALA A 148 12.20 0.62 5.00
N ALA A 149 13.07 0.55 6.02
CA ALA A 149 13.19 1.55 7.06
C ALA A 149 14.61 2.14 7.09
N PHE A 150 14.73 3.47 6.91
CA PHE A 150 16.01 4.16 6.83
C PHE A 150 16.10 5.33 7.80
N LYS A 151 17.31 5.49 8.35
CA LYS A 151 17.61 6.58 9.25
C LYS A 151 17.85 7.87 8.48
N PHE A 152 17.11 8.93 8.84
CA PHE A 152 17.16 10.26 8.24
C PHE A 152 16.82 10.30 6.74
N ARG A 153 17.44 11.25 6.02
CA ARG A 153 17.26 11.42 4.58
C ARG A 153 17.95 10.28 3.82
N PRO A 154 17.27 9.68 2.82
CA PRO A 154 17.92 8.68 1.97
C PRO A 154 19.02 9.35 1.12
N GLU A 155 20.26 8.97 1.37
CA GLU A 155 21.42 9.27 0.50
C GLU A 155 21.37 8.41 -0.76
N GLU A 156 22.27 8.63 -1.72
CA GLU A 156 22.25 7.96 -3.03
C GLU A 156 22.29 6.42 -2.92
N GLU A 157 23.12 5.88 -2.03
CA GLU A 157 23.18 4.44 -1.77
C GLU A 157 21.84 3.91 -1.30
N LYS A 158 21.18 4.58 -0.33
CA LYS A 158 19.87 4.21 0.20
C LYS A 158 18.75 4.37 -0.83
N ARG A 159 18.87 5.34 -1.74
CA ARG A 159 17.94 5.47 -2.88
C ARG A 159 18.04 4.27 -3.82
N THR A 160 19.25 3.79 -4.07
CA THR A 160 19.48 2.56 -4.85
C THR A 160 18.88 1.34 -4.17
N GLU A 161 19.04 1.21 -2.85
CA GLU A 161 18.41 0.13 -2.06
C GLU A 161 16.87 0.21 -2.11
N LEU A 162 16.30 1.43 -2.01
CA LEU A 162 14.86 1.66 -2.13
C LEU A 162 14.33 1.31 -3.52
N ALA A 163 15.06 1.66 -4.57
CA ALA A 163 14.71 1.26 -5.92
C ALA A 163 14.79 -0.27 -6.09
N ALA A 164 15.82 -0.92 -5.53
CA ALA A 164 15.91 -2.37 -5.53
C ALA A 164 14.75 -3.02 -4.75
N PHE A 165 14.32 -2.44 -3.63
CA PHE A 165 13.13 -2.87 -2.89
C PHE A 165 11.86 -2.74 -3.74
N GLY A 166 11.65 -1.60 -4.40
CA GLY A 166 10.54 -1.40 -5.33
C GLY A 166 10.52 -2.41 -6.48
N ASN A 167 11.68 -2.73 -7.04
CA ASN A 167 11.80 -3.73 -8.10
C ASN A 167 11.43 -5.14 -7.61
N ARG A 168 11.86 -5.53 -6.39
CA ARG A 168 11.46 -6.83 -5.79
C ARG A 168 9.96 -6.89 -5.54
N PHE A 169 9.37 -5.81 -5.00
CA PHE A 169 7.93 -5.71 -4.80
C PHE A 169 7.15 -5.90 -6.11
N ALA A 170 7.58 -5.22 -7.16
CA ALA A 170 6.96 -5.33 -8.47
C ALA A 170 7.06 -6.75 -9.06
N LYS A 171 8.21 -7.42 -8.93
CA LYS A 171 8.38 -8.80 -9.37
C LYS A 171 7.47 -9.77 -8.62
N GLU A 172 7.28 -9.57 -7.31
CA GLU A 172 6.33 -10.38 -6.53
C GLU A 172 4.87 -10.11 -6.93
N LEU A 173 4.54 -8.89 -7.36
CA LEU A 173 3.21 -8.55 -7.87
C LEU A 173 2.92 -9.20 -9.23
N LEU A 174 3.95 -9.37 -10.07
CA LEU A 174 3.84 -9.92 -11.41
C LEU A 174 3.95 -11.46 -11.45
N SER A 175 4.40 -12.09 -10.38
CA SER A 175 4.50 -13.55 -10.23
C SER A 175 3.14 -14.19 -9.94
#